data_0ee76ba9f18f46fde5c59e71ec30e444
#
_entry.id   0ee76ba9f18f46fde5c59e71ec30e444
#
_cell.length_a   1.000
_cell.length_b   1.000
_cell.length_c   1.000
_cell.angle_alpha   90.00
_cell.angle_beta   90.00
_cell.angle_gamma   90.00
#
_symmetry.space_group_name_H-M   'P 1'
#
loop_
_entity.id
_entity.type
_entity.pdbx_description
1 polymer ?
#
loop_
_entity_poly.entity_id
_entity_poly.type
_entity_poly.pdbx_seq_one_letter_code
_entity_poly.pdbx_strand_id
1 'polypeptide(L)'
;MLGIGGIRALEALGIRPTVCHMNDGHSAFLALERIRILMEEQGLSFAEAREAASAGNVFTTHTPVPAGIDRFPPQLMDKYFYDYYQALGLSREEFLALGRENPADKQGPFCMACLALRLAAHTNGVSRLHSQVSRRMWQAVWPGVPEDEVPITWVTNAVHIPSWTSFDIAGLYYRYLGPRWLERRDDKTIWEQVDKIPDEELWRTHERRRERLVAVVRRRLREQLQRQGAPTSEIEKASEVLNPAALTIGFARRFATYKRATLILRDPERLARILNDEDHPVQIIFAGKAHPQDNPGKELIQQIVRLSQREEFQRRVVFIEDYDMCIARYLVQGADVWLNTPLRLREASATSGMKAAANGVINVSTLDGCWDEAYQPAVWCAIGRGEVYEDLNYQNDIESRAIYEILEKEVVPSFYDRNSNGLPYKWIALMKDAIRIVCPVFNTNRMVREYAERFYLPSAGRYGHLTENELERAKALAQWKCLLRQHWPEIRVDNVEAETSAELRVGTELTVRAQVVLGALEPKDVSVQLYYGPLDIRGEISKGEAISMTWVESNGEGKHVFVGSIPAGASGRYGYALRILPQHEDLSNPYEPGLILWAC
;
A
#
# COMPACT_ATOMS: atom_id res chain seq x y z
N MET A 1 -15.52 17.10 -7.54
CA MET A 1 -15.66 16.90 -9.00
C MET A 1 -15.55 15.42 -9.37
N LEU A 2 -14.44 14.72 -9.12
CA LEU A 2 -14.22 13.35 -9.56
C LEU A 2 -15.31 12.37 -9.07
N GLY A 3 -15.66 12.39 -7.78
CA GLY A 3 -16.66 11.48 -7.22
C GLY A 3 -18.06 11.74 -7.76
N ILE A 4 -18.65 12.89 -7.41
CA ILE A 4 -20.02 13.24 -7.83
C ILE A 4 -20.12 13.40 -9.34
N GLY A 5 -19.25 14.22 -9.94
CA GLY A 5 -19.29 14.51 -11.37
C GLY A 5 -19.00 13.26 -12.24
N GLY A 6 -18.13 12.36 -11.76
CA GLY A 6 -17.85 11.11 -12.45
C GLY A 6 -19.07 10.19 -12.55
N ILE A 7 -19.79 10.01 -11.44
CA ILE A 7 -21.02 9.18 -11.44
C ILE A 7 -22.11 9.81 -12.30
N ARG A 8 -22.34 11.13 -12.19
CA ARG A 8 -23.33 11.85 -13.04
C ARG A 8 -22.98 11.75 -14.54
N ALA A 9 -21.69 11.81 -14.88
CA ALA A 9 -21.26 11.67 -16.27
C ALA A 9 -21.53 10.26 -16.80
N LEU A 10 -21.26 9.21 -16.00
CA LEU A 10 -21.58 7.83 -16.37
C LEU A 10 -23.08 7.64 -16.55
N GLU A 11 -23.90 8.17 -15.65
CA GLU A 11 -25.35 8.12 -15.75
C GLU A 11 -25.88 8.82 -17.02
N ALA A 12 -25.38 10.03 -17.33
CA ALA A 12 -25.72 10.75 -18.55
C ALA A 12 -25.32 10.00 -19.82
N LEU A 13 -24.31 9.12 -19.76
CA LEU A 13 -23.90 8.23 -20.84
C LEU A 13 -24.68 6.89 -20.86
N GLY A 14 -25.63 6.68 -19.93
CA GLY A 14 -26.38 5.44 -19.80
C GLY A 14 -25.57 4.29 -19.20
N ILE A 15 -24.43 4.56 -18.58
CA ILE A 15 -23.56 3.56 -17.96
C ILE A 15 -23.86 3.49 -16.46
N ARG A 16 -24.37 2.33 -16.02
CA ARG A 16 -24.68 2.07 -14.60
C ARG A 16 -23.76 1.00 -14.03
N PRO A 17 -22.62 1.38 -13.42
CA PRO A 17 -21.67 0.42 -12.87
C PRO A 17 -22.25 -0.24 -11.60
N THR A 18 -22.17 -1.57 -11.53
CA THR A 18 -22.47 -2.32 -10.31
C THR A 18 -21.38 -2.14 -9.26
N VAL A 19 -20.11 -2.10 -9.69
CA VAL A 19 -18.96 -1.92 -8.83
C VAL A 19 -18.25 -0.61 -9.16
N CYS A 20 -17.92 0.15 -8.11
CA CYS A 20 -17.10 1.35 -8.20
C CYS A 20 -15.87 1.19 -7.30
N HIS A 21 -14.67 1.45 -7.86
CA HIS A 21 -13.41 1.36 -7.14
C HIS A 21 -12.84 2.75 -6.87
N MET A 22 -12.72 3.11 -5.60
CA MET A 22 -12.15 4.37 -5.12
C MET A 22 -10.65 4.18 -4.85
N ASN A 23 -9.80 4.92 -5.56
CA ASN A 23 -8.37 5.00 -5.26
C ASN A 23 -8.10 6.27 -4.47
N ASP A 24 -7.73 6.14 -3.21
CA ASP A 24 -7.64 7.23 -2.22
C ASP A 24 -8.93 8.04 -2.02
N GLY A 25 -8.91 8.99 -1.09
CA GLY A 25 -10.09 9.74 -0.65
C GLY A 25 -10.69 10.69 -1.69
N HIS A 26 -9.95 11.13 -2.73
CA HIS A 26 -10.43 12.17 -3.65
C HIS A 26 -11.66 11.77 -4.48
N SER A 27 -11.99 10.50 -4.57
CA SER A 27 -13.22 10.02 -5.22
C SER A 27 -14.34 9.61 -4.25
N ALA A 28 -14.13 9.70 -2.93
CA ALA A 28 -15.03 9.14 -1.93
C ALA A 28 -16.50 9.61 -2.03
N PHE A 29 -16.74 10.83 -2.50
CA PHE A 29 -18.09 11.34 -2.74
C PHE A 29 -18.88 10.57 -3.81
N LEU A 30 -18.24 9.69 -4.59
CA LEU A 30 -18.99 8.81 -5.49
C LEU A 30 -19.96 7.89 -4.73
N ALA A 31 -19.57 7.47 -3.52
CA ALA A 31 -20.42 6.62 -2.70
C ALA A 31 -21.70 7.35 -2.28
N LEU A 32 -21.60 8.62 -1.86
CA LEU A 32 -22.76 9.44 -1.54
C LEU A 32 -23.63 9.74 -2.76
N GLU A 33 -23.03 9.96 -3.93
CA GLU A 33 -23.80 10.21 -5.15
C GLU A 33 -24.57 8.97 -5.62
N ARG A 34 -23.99 7.77 -5.49
CA ARG A 34 -24.70 6.50 -5.74
C ARG A 34 -25.88 6.33 -4.78
N ILE A 35 -25.71 6.67 -3.50
CA ILE A 35 -26.79 6.66 -2.51
C ILE A 35 -27.90 7.64 -2.92
N ARG A 36 -27.54 8.88 -3.28
CA ARG A 36 -28.51 9.90 -3.69
C ARG A 36 -29.36 9.45 -4.90
N ILE A 37 -28.72 8.88 -5.91
CA ILE A 37 -29.41 8.36 -7.10
C ILE A 37 -30.40 7.25 -6.72
N LEU A 38 -29.98 6.29 -5.90
CA LEU A 38 -30.87 5.23 -5.43
C LEU A 38 -32.05 5.77 -4.60
N MET A 39 -31.82 6.79 -3.78
CA MET A 39 -32.91 7.47 -3.04
C MET A 39 -33.92 8.11 -3.98
N GLU A 40 -33.46 8.85 -4.98
CA GLU A 40 -34.32 9.52 -5.96
C GLU A 40 -35.08 8.55 -6.88
N GLU A 41 -34.40 7.53 -7.39
CA GLU A 41 -35.00 6.59 -8.33
C GLU A 41 -35.96 5.58 -7.67
N GLN A 42 -35.65 5.16 -6.42
CA GLN A 42 -36.34 4.07 -5.76
C GLN A 42 -37.14 4.50 -4.53
N GLY A 43 -37.12 5.79 -4.19
CA GLY A 43 -37.83 6.32 -3.02
C GLY A 43 -37.31 5.80 -1.67
N LEU A 44 -36.02 5.45 -1.59
CA LEU A 44 -35.39 4.87 -0.40
C LEU A 44 -34.99 5.94 0.63
N SER A 45 -34.92 5.55 1.88
CA SER A 45 -34.19 6.32 2.88
C SER A 45 -32.68 6.25 2.66
N PHE A 46 -31.91 7.18 3.25
CA PHE A 46 -30.45 7.14 3.21
C PHE A 46 -29.89 5.80 3.73
N ALA A 47 -30.46 5.27 4.82
CA ALA A 47 -30.01 4.02 5.42
C ALA A 47 -30.17 2.83 4.46
N GLU A 48 -31.32 2.71 3.80
CA GLU A 48 -31.60 1.64 2.85
C GLU A 48 -30.73 1.75 1.58
N ALA A 49 -30.64 2.94 0.99
CA ALA A 49 -29.82 3.22 -0.18
C ALA A 49 -28.32 3.01 0.10
N ARG A 50 -27.86 3.30 1.34
CA ARG A 50 -26.50 3.05 1.79
C ARG A 50 -26.14 1.57 1.73
N GLU A 51 -27.01 0.66 2.18
CA GLU A 51 -26.71 -0.77 2.17
C GLU A 51 -26.47 -1.29 0.75
N ALA A 52 -27.33 -0.91 -0.18
CA ALA A 52 -27.18 -1.29 -1.59
C ALA A 52 -25.92 -0.66 -2.22
N ALA A 53 -25.74 0.67 -2.09
CA ALA A 53 -24.63 1.37 -2.73
C ALA A 53 -23.26 0.90 -2.22
N SER A 54 -23.12 0.74 -0.88
CA SER A 54 -21.87 0.32 -0.25
C SER A 54 -21.44 -1.07 -0.67
N ALA A 55 -22.38 -1.98 -0.92
CA ALA A 55 -22.09 -3.35 -1.39
C ALA A 55 -21.25 -3.38 -2.68
N GLY A 56 -21.49 -2.41 -3.58
CA GLY A 56 -20.77 -2.27 -4.84
C GLY A 56 -19.54 -1.34 -4.76
N ASN A 57 -19.08 -0.90 -3.58
CA ASN A 57 -17.94 -0.01 -3.47
C ASN A 57 -16.70 -0.74 -2.93
N VAL A 58 -15.56 -0.50 -3.59
CA VAL A 58 -14.23 -0.95 -3.16
C VAL A 58 -13.36 0.27 -2.90
N PHE A 59 -12.57 0.27 -1.85
CA PHE A 59 -11.64 1.36 -1.52
C PHE A 59 -10.21 0.84 -1.40
N THR A 60 -9.29 1.49 -2.11
CA THR A 60 -7.85 1.25 -1.97
C THR A 60 -7.16 2.50 -1.44
N THR A 61 -6.49 2.38 -0.29
CA THR A 61 -5.61 3.43 0.21
C THR A 61 -4.21 3.27 -0.37
N HIS A 62 -3.62 4.39 -0.82
CA HIS A 62 -2.26 4.44 -1.37
C HIS A 62 -1.31 5.27 -0.51
N THR A 63 -1.77 5.78 0.63
CA THR A 63 -1.06 6.78 1.42
C THR A 63 -0.82 6.31 2.84
N PRO A 64 0.44 6.00 3.24
CA PRO A 64 0.79 5.57 4.60
C PRO A 64 1.12 6.76 5.52
N VAL A 65 0.95 8.00 5.06
CA VAL A 65 1.33 9.20 5.81
C VAL A 65 0.15 10.18 5.93
N PRO A 66 -0.15 10.69 7.14
CA PRO A 66 -1.30 11.58 7.37
C PRO A 66 -1.29 12.84 6.51
N ALA A 67 -0.12 13.37 6.16
CA ALA A 67 0.03 14.57 5.33
C ALA A 67 -0.47 14.42 3.88
N GLY A 68 -0.65 13.18 3.40
CA GLY A 68 -1.19 12.90 2.07
C GLY A 68 -2.70 12.64 2.05
N ILE A 69 -3.39 12.85 3.18
CA ILE A 69 -4.83 12.57 3.32
C ILE A 69 -5.60 13.88 3.36
N ASP A 70 -6.57 13.99 2.45
CA ASP A 70 -7.45 15.16 2.38
C ASP A 70 -8.37 15.25 3.60
N ARG A 71 -8.21 16.32 4.37
CA ARG A 71 -9.03 16.69 5.52
C ARG A 71 -9.52 18.10 5.35
N PHE A 72 -10.82 18.33 5.52
CA PHE A 72 -11.46 19.60 5.34
C PHE A 72 -12.12 20.08 6.64
N PRO A 73 -12.02 21.38 7.00
CA PRO A 73 -12.73 21.91 8.15
C PRO A 73 -14.25 21.84 7.93
N PRO A 74 -15.04 21.61 8.99
CA PRO A 74 -16.52 21.52 8.89
C PRO A 74 -17.17 22.69 8.16
N GLN A 75 -16.67 23.91 8.35
CA GLN A 75 -17.20 25.12 7.71
C GLN A 75 -17.08 25.08 6.18
N LEU A 76 -16.04 24.44 5.66
CA LEU A 76 -15.88 24.27 4.22
C LEU A 76 -16.90 23.27 3.67
N MET A 77 -17.20 22.22 4.45
CA MET A 77 -18.21 21.24 4.12
C MET A 77 -19.61 21.88 4.13
N ASP A 78 -19.92 22.69 5.13
CA ASP A 78 -21.16 23.46 5.18
C ASP A 78 -21.33 24.37 3.96
N LYS A 79 -20.26 25.09 3.59
CA LYS A 79 -20.27 26.02 2.45
C LYS A 79 -20.63 25.36 1.11
N TYR A 80 -20.11 24.15 0.85
CA TYR A 80 -20.23 23.52 -0.46
C TYR A 80 -21.24 22.38 -0.51
N PHE A 81 -21.64 21.81 0.63
CA PHE A 81 -22.46 20.59 0.68
C PHE A 81 -23.74 20.73 1.49
N TYR A 82 -24.10 21.96 1.93
CA TYR A 82 -25.33 22.18 2.70
C TYR A 82 -26.56 21.61 1.99
N ASP A 83 -26.86 22.05 0.77
CA ASP A 83 -28.02 21.57 0.01
C ASP A 83 -27.88 20.08 -0.35
N TYR A 84 -26.65 19.60 -0.52
CA TYR A 84 -26.38 18.23 -0.89
C TYR A 84 -26.72 17.25 0.24
N TYR A 85 -26.29 17.50 1.47
CA TYR A 85 -26.62 16.60 2.56
C TYR A 85 -28.09 16.73 3.01
N GLN A 86 -28.72 17.89 2.81
CA GLN A 86 -30.18 18.03 2.96
C GLN A 86 -30.93 17.13 1.97
N ALA A 87 -30.49 17.09 0.72
CA ALA A 87 -31.05 16.18 -0.30
C ALA A 87 -30.86 14.70 0.03
N LEU A 88 -29.85 14.36 0.85
CA LEU A 88 -29.66 13.01 1.38
C LEU A 88 -30.51 12.71 2.64
N GLY A 89 -31.31 13.69 3.11
CA GLY A 89 -32.10 13.56 4.34
C GLY A 89 -31.24 13.50 5.60
N LEU A 90 -30.00 13.97 5.56
CA LEU A 90 -29.07 13.95 6.68
C LEU A 90 -29.05 15.29 7.41
N SER A 91 -29.01 15.24 8.72
CA SER A 91 -28.60 16.39 9.52
C SER A 91 -27.12 16.71 9.28
N ARG A 92 -26.70 17.94 9.61
CA ARG A 92 -25.30 18.36 9.55
C ARG A 92 -24.36 17.40 10.30
N GLU A 93 -24.77 16.99 11.51
CA GLU A 93 -23.97 16.11 12.36
C GLU A 93 -23.82 14.70 11.76
N GLU A 94 -24.88 14.14 11.25
CA GLU A 94 -24.86 12.82 10.58
C GLU A 94 -23.95 12.86 9.34
N PHE A 95 -24.04 13.92 8.54
CA PHE A 95 -23.16 14.07 7.37
C PHE A 95 -21.69 14.19 7.78
N LEU A 96 -21.37 15.08 8.74
CA LEU A 96 -19.98 15.26 9.20
C LEU A 96 -19.43 13.98 9.88
N ALA A 97 -20.26 13.22 10.59
CA ALA A 97 -19.87 11.97 11.23
C ALA A 97 -19.37 10.91 10.22
N LEU A 98 -19.87 10.92 8.98
CA LEU A 98 -19.39 10.04 7.92
C LEU A 98 -17.92 10.25 7.60
N GLY A 99 -17.41 11.48 7.69
CA GLY A 99 -16.02 11.83 7.40
C GLY A 99 -15.11 11.96 8.62
N ARG A 100 -15.59 11.85 9.85
CA ARG A 100 -14.75 11.94 11.06
C ARG A 100 -14.05 10.61 11.35
N GLU A 101 -12.80 10.65 11.79
CA GLU A 101 -12.09 9.46 12.26
C GLU A 101 -12.80 8.84 13.47
N ASN A 102 -13.04 9.66 14.50
CA ASN A 102 -13.90 9.33 15.63
C ASN A 102 -15.23 10.07 15.47
N PRO A 103 -16.37 9.37 15.25
CA PRO A 103 -17.68 10.01 15.12
C PRO A 103 -18.09 10.84 16.34
N ALA A 104 -17.58 10.51 17.53
CA ALA A 104 -17.86 11.25 18.76
C ALA A 104 -17.13 12.60 18.85
N ASP A 105 -16.07 12.80 18.07
CA ASP A 105 -15.35 14.09 18.00
C ASP A 105 -16.12 15.09 17.12
N LYS A 106 -16.97 15.89 17.74
CA LYS A 106 -17.82 16.88 17.05
C LYS A 106 -17.04 18.03 16.38
N GLN A 107 -15.76 18.22 16.71
CA GLN A 107 -14.92 19.29 16.17
C GLN A 107 -13.91 18.79 15.12
N GLY A 108 -13.75 17.48 14.99
CA GLY A 108 -12.81 16.87 14.05
C GLY A 108 -13.07 17.25 12.59
N PRO A 109 -12.02 17.34 11.77
CA PRO A 109 -12.15 17.63 10.34
C PRO A 109 -12.85 16.49 9.60
N PHE A 110 -13.45 16.83 8.46
CA PHE A 110 -14.01 15.86 7.53
C PHE A 110 -12.87 15.21 6.71
N CYS A 111 -12.61 13.94 6.94
CA CYS A 111 -11.60 13.14 6.26
C CYS A 111 -12.23 12.35 5.09
N MET A 112 -11.73 12.58 3.89
CA MET A 112 -12.24 11.92 2.69
C MET A 112 -12.00 10.40 2.71
N ALA A 113 -10.87 9.95 3.27
CA ALA A 113 -10.59 8.52 3.40
C ALA A 113 -11.55 7.84 4.39
N CYS A 114 -11.91 8.51 5.50
CA CYS A 114 -12.89 7.96 6.45
C CYS A 114 -14.28 7.76 5.82
N LEU A 115 -14.70 8.71 4.97
CA LEU A 115 -15.92 8.56 4.18
C LEU A 115 -15.87 7.31 3.30
N ALA A 116 -14.74 7.12 2.57
CA ALA A 116 -14.55 5.95 1.72
C ALA A 116 -14.54 4.63 2.51
N LEU A 117 -13.83 4.60 3.66
CA LEU A 117 -13.76 3.43 4.55
C LEU A 117 -15.15 3.00 5.05
N ARG A 118 -16.03 3.96 5.39
CA ARG A 118 -17.36 3.67 5.91
C ARG A 118 -18.40 3.30 4.86
N LEU A 119 -18.14 3.62 3.59
CA LEU A 119 -19.07 3.43 2.47
C LEU A 119 -18.53 2.45 1.42
N ALA A 120 -17.53 1.64 1.77
CA ALA A 120 -17.00 0.57 0.93
C ALA A 120 -17.18 -0.80 1.60
N ALA A 121 -17.61 -1.80 0.83
CA ALA A 121 -17.69 -3.18 1.30
C ALA A 121 -16.31 -3.81 1.52
N HIS A 122 -15.35 -3.43 0.70
CA HIS A 122 -13.99 -3.94 0.75
C HIS A 122 -12.97 -2.81 0.77
N THR A 123 -11.96 -2.96 1.64
CA THR A 123 -10.85 -2.01 1.77
C THR A 123 -9.51 -2.74 1.71
N ASN A 124 -8.55 -2.16 0.98
CA ASN A 124 -7.19 -2.72 0.93
C ASN A 124 -6.10 -1.65 0.86
N GLY A 125 -4.91 -2.03 1.35
CA GLY A 125 -3.65 -1.36 1.07
C GLY A 125 -2.98 -1.93 -0.18
N VAL A 126 -1.87 -1.32 -0.62
CA VAL A 126 -1.17 -1.65 -1.86
C VAL A 126 0.13 -2.45 -1.66
N SER A 127 0.36 -2.93 -0.47
CA SER A 127 1.33 -3.97 -0.08
C SER A 127 0.91 -4.57 1.25
N ARG A 128 1.46 -5.75 1.59
CA ARG A 128 1.19 -6.40 2.87
C ARG A 128 1.57 -5.50 4.06
N LEU A 129 2.77 -4.94 4.03
CA LEU A 129 3.23 -4.03 5.08
C LEU A 129 2.38 -2.76 5.15
N HIS A 130 1.98 -2.20 3.99
CA HIS A 130 1.10 -1.04 3.95
C HIS A 130 -0.28 -1.32 4.53
N SER A 131 -0.83 -2.53 4.38
CA SER A 131 -2.10 -2.89 5.02
C SER A 131 -1.99 -2.89 6.55
N GLN A 132 -0.88 -3.35 7.12
CA GLN A 132 -0.62 -3.31 8.56
C GLN A 132 -0.51 -1.85 9.06
N VAL A 133 0.25 -1.01 8.35
CA VAL A 133 0.32 0.43 8.66
C VAL A 133 -1.06 1.10 8.57
N SER A 134 -1.85 0.73 7.56
CA SER A 134 -3.19 1.28 7.36
C SER A 134 -4.16 0.85 8.45
N ARG A 135 -4.09 -0.40 8.93
CA ARG A 135 -4.91 -0.87 10.06
C ARG A 135 -4.66 -0.02 11.30
N ARG A 136 -3.39 0.19 11.65
CA ARG A 136 -3.00 1.06 12.78
C ARG A 136 -3.46 2.49 12.58
N MET A 137 -3.26 3.04 11.39
CA MET A 137 -3.60 4.44 11.06
C MET A 137 -5.10 4.72 11.14
N TRP A 138 -5.93 3.73 10.78
CA TRP A 138 -7.38 3.88 10.70
C TRP A 138 -8.13 3.13 11.82
N GLN A 139 -7.45 2.64 12.83
CA GLN A 139 -8.06 1.89 13.94
C GLN A 139 -9.19 2.68 14.63
N ALA A 140 -9.07 4.00 14.73
CA ALA A 140 -10.11 4.86 15.32
C ALA A 140 -11.45 4.83 14.56
N VAL A 141 -11.47 4.38 13.30
CA VAL A 141 -12.71 4.17 12.52
C VAL A 141 -13.50 2.95 13.02
N TRP A 142 -12.79 1.97 13.61
CA TRP A 142 -13.33 0.74 14.21
C TRP A 142 -12.93 0.63 15.69
N PRO A 143 -13.53 1.46 16.58
CA PRO A 143 -13.17 1.45 17.99
C PRO A 143 -13.44 0.09 18.62
N GLY A 144 -12.49 -0.39 19.42
CA GLY A 144 -12.58 -1.70 20.08
C GLY A 144 -12.18 -2.91 19.24
N VAL A 145 -11.98 -2.76 17.94
CA VAL A 145 -11.48 -3.85 17.08
C VAL A 145 -9.95 -3.94 17.22
N PRO A 146 -9.36 -5.13 17.46
CA PRO A 146 -7.93 -5.33 17.47
C PRO A 146 -7.27 -4.87 16.14
N GLU A 147 -6.04 -4.34 16.19
CA GLU A 147 -5.34 -3.78 15.03
C GLU A 147 -5.25 -4.79 13.86
N ASP A 148 -4.96 -6.04 14.16
CA ASP A 148 -4.80 -7.11 13.17
C ASP A 148 -6.13 -7.57 12.54
N GLU A 149 -7.27 -7.25 13.16
CA GLU A 149 -8.61 -7.58 12.66
C GLU A 149 -9.32 -6.40 11.98
N VAL A 150 -8.76 -5.18 12.03
CA VAL A 150 -9.29 -4.05 11.26
C VAL A 150 -9.47 -4.48 9.79
N PRO A 151 -10.66 -4.29 9.17
CA PRO A 151 -10.99 -4.90 7.88
C PRO A 151 -10.31 -4.21 6.68
N ILE A 152 -8.98 -4.08 6.76
CA ILE A 152 -8.12 -3.58 5.70
C ILE A 152 -7.15 -4.71 5.30
N THR A 153 -7.40 -5.30 4.14
CA THR A 153 -6.52 -6.31 3.54
C THR A 153 -5.51 -5.68 2.59
N TRP A 154 -4.90 -6.45 1.68
CA TRP A 154 -3.99 -5.89 0.67
C TRP A 154 -4.15 -6.59 -0.68
N VAL A 155 -3.89 -5.82 -1.74
CA VAL A 155 -3.49 -6.32 -3.06
C VAL A 155 -2.19 -5.61 -3.38
N THR A 156 -1.11 -6.37 -3.46
CA THR A 156 0.21 -5.79 -3.75
C THR A 156 0.20 -5.11 -5.10
N ASN A 157 0.61 -3.86 -5.14
CA ASN A 157 0.60 -3.04 -6.34
C ASN A 157 1.52 -3.63 -7.43
N ALA A 158 1.36 -3.16 -8.65
CA ALA A 158 2.06 -3.68 -9.80
C ALA A 158 2.29 -2.62 -10.88
N VAL A 159 3.04 -2.98 -11.91
CA VAL A 159 3.29 -2.13 -13.08
C VAL A 159 2.92 -2.85 -14.38
N HIS A 160 2.56 -2.10 -15.40
CA HIS A 160 2.37 -2.64 -16.73
C HIS A 160 3.73 -2.90 -17.38
N ILE A 161 4.23 -4.13 -17.29
CA ILE A 161 5.57 -4.51 -17.72
C ILE A 161 5.91 -4.00 -19.13
N PRO A 162 5.07 -4.20 -20.18
CA PRO A 162 5.42 -3.75 -21.54
C PRO A 162 5.59 -2.24 -21.67
N SER A 163 4.90 -1.42 -20.87
CA SER A 163 5.06 0.04 -20.92
C SER A 163 6.40 0.52 -20.36
N TRP A 164 6.99 -0.26 -19.45
CA TRP A 164 8.23 0.13 -18.75
C TRP A 164 9.46 -0.61 -19.24
N THR A 165 9.30 -1.78 -19.86
CA THR A 165 10.38 -2.52 -20.50
C THR A 165 10.86 -1.78 -21.75
N SER A 166 12.16 -1.69 -21.94
CA SER A 166 12.74 -1.09 -23.14
C SER A 166 12.43 -1.93 -24.37
N PHE A 167 12.34 -1.28 -25.52
CA PHE A 167 12.10 -1.97 -26.79
C PHE A 167 13.12 -3.08 -27.05
N ASP A 168 14.41 -2.84 -26.75
CA ASP A 168 15.48 -3.81 -26.99
C ASP A 168 15.36 -5.02 -26.04
N ILE A 169 15.05 -4.80 -24.75
CA ILE A 169 14.81 -5.89 -23.77
C ILE A 169 13.52 -6.66 -24.13
N ALA A 170 12.46 -5.96 -24.53
CA ALA A 170 11.22 -6.60 -25.00
C ALA A 170 11.48 -7.50 -26.22
N GLY A 171 12.40 -7.11 -27.09
CA GLY A 171 12.88 -7.94 -28.21
C GLY A 171 13.56 -9.24 -27.75
N LEU A 172 14.36 -9.19 -26.66
CA LEU A 172 14.92 -10.40 -26.05
C LEU A 172 13.82 -11.27 -25.44
N TYR A 173 12.86 -10.69 -24.73
CA TYR A 173 11.72 -11.44 -24.18
C TYR A 173 10.92 -12.13 -25.28
N TYR A 174 10.63 -11.42 -26.37
CA TYR A 174 9.89 -12.01 -27.49
C TYR A 174 10.64 -13.20 -28.11
N ARG A 175 11.97 -13.09 -28.25
CA ARG A 175 12.82 -14.12 -28.87
C ARG A 175 12.99 -15.34 -27.99
N TYR A 176 13.23 -15.15 -26.69
CA TYR A 176 13.63 -16.23 -25.78
C TYR A 176 12.50 -16.77 -24.89
N LEU A 177 11.53 -15.91 -24.51
CA LEU A 177 10.35 -16.32 -23.73
C LEU A 177 9.15 -16.64 -24.64
N GLY A 178 9.18 -16.24 -25.92
CA GLY A 178 8.08 -16.37 -26.86
C GLY A 178 6.98 -15.32 -26.65
N PRO A 179 6.00 -15.20 -27.58
CA PRO A 179 5.00 -14.13 -27.56
C PRO A 179 4.08 -14.15 -26.34
N ARG A 180 3.94 -15.29 -25.67
CA ARG A 180 3.06 -15.48 -24.51
C ARG A 180 3.41 -14.58 -23.30
N TRP A 181 4.63 -14.04 -23.21
CA TRP A 181 4.98 -13.10 -22.16
C TRP A 181 4.13 -11.81 -22.19
N LEU A 182 3.55 -11.46 -23.36
CA LEU A 182 2.64 -10.32 -23.50
C LEU A 182 1.22 -10.62 -22.98
N GLU A 183 0.80 -11.88 -22.97
CA GLU A 183 -0.55 -12.31 -22.63
C GLU A 183 -0.66 -12.85 -21.19
N ARG A 184 0.31 -13.67 -20.80
CA ARG A 184 0.33 -14.42 -19.52
C ARG A 184 1.50 -13.97 -18.64
N ARG A 185 1.57 -12.68 -18.33
CA ARG A 185 2.68 -12.07 -17.56
C ARG A 185 2.78 -12.59 -16.14
N ASP A 186 1.72 -13.13 -15.60
CA ASP A 186 1.60 -13.73 -14.28
C ASP A 186 2.04 -15.21 -14.21
N ASP A 187 2.34 -15.81 -15.37
CA ASP A 187 2.82 -17.19 -15.45
C ASP A 187 4.34 -17.24 -15.20
N LYS A 188 4.73 -17.75 -14.03
CA LYS A 188 6.14 -17.86 -13.60
C LYS A 188 6.98 -18.69 -14.57
N THR A 189 6.40 -19.72 -15.19
CA THR A 189 7.12 -20.64 -16.09
C THR A 189 7.63 -19.94 -17.36
N ILE A 190 6.96 -18.87 -17.78
CA ILE A 190 7.41 -18.03 -18.90
C ILE A 190 8.68 -17.28 -18.48
N TRP A 191 8.71 -16.71 -17.27
CA TRP A 191 9.83 -15.92 -16.79
C TRP A 191 11.06 -16.77 -16.40
N GLU A 192 10.91 -18.06 -16.11
CA GLU A 192 12.01 -19.00 -15.97
C GLU A 192 12.85 -19.13 -17.26
N GLN A 193 12.23 -18.84 -18.41
CA GLN A 193 12.95 -18.86 -19.70
C GLN A 193 13.96 -17.70 -19.86
N VAL A 194 13.97 -16.72 -18.97
CA VAL A 194 14.98 -15.64 -18.94
C VAL A 194 16.39 -16.22 -18.88
N ASP A 195 16.60 -17.35 -18.25
CA ASP A 195 17.88 -18.02 -18.17
C ASP A 195 18.42 -18.46 -19.54
N LYS A 196 17.55 -18.62 -20.56
CA LYS A 196 17.93 -18.94 -21.94
C LYS A 196 18.47 -17.74 -22.72
N ILE A 197 18.30 -16.52 -22.22
CA ILE A 197 18.87 -15.34 -22.86
C ILE A 197 20.39 -15.43 -22.71
N PRO A 198 21.18 -15.41 -23.84
CA PRO A 198 22.64 -15.41 -23.76
C PRO A 198 23.14 -14.21 -22.96
N ASP A 199 24.10 -14.44 -22.08
CA ASP A 199 24.66 -13.43 -21.18
C ASP A 199 25.18 -12.21 -21.95
N GLU A 200 25.86 -12.45 -23.05
CA GLU A 200 26.38 -11.40 -23.89
C GLU A 200 25.27 -10.55 -24.53
N GLU A 201 24.18 -11.15 -25.02
CA GLU A 201 23.08 -10.41 -25.62
C GLU A 201 22.37 -9.53 -24.58
N LEU A 202 22.12 -10.06 -23.37
CA LEU A 202 21.50 -9.30 -22.29
C LEU A 202 22.39 -8.12 -21.90
N TRP A 203 23.70 -8.39 -21.67
CA TRP A 203 24.64 -7.37 -21.24
C TRP A 203 24.81 -6.27 -22.29
N ARG A 204 25.09 -6.62 -23.57
CA ARG A 204 25.24 -5.64 -24.65
C ARG A 204 23.97 -4.81 -24.88
N THR A 205 22.81 -5.42 -24.67
CA THR A 205 21.55 -4.70 -24.74
C THR A 205 21.44 -3.68 -23.63
N HIS A 206 21.83 -4.04 -22.41
CA HIS A 206 21.81 -3.13 -21.26
C HIS A 206 22.85 -2.01 -21.41
N GLU A 207 24.07 -2.30 -21.86
CA GLU A 207 25.08 -1.28 -22.15
C GLU A 207 24.55 -0.20 -23.10
N ARG A 208 23.94 -0.60 -24.23
CA ARG A 208 23.30 0.36 -25.16
C ARG A 208 22.20 1.21 -24.49
N ARG A 209 21.49 0.67 -23.52
CA ARG A 209 20.48 1.44 -22.76
C ARG A 209 21.14 2.46 -21.85
N ARG A 210 22.21 2.12 -21.18
CA ARG A 210 23.00 3.04 -20.36
C ARG A 210 23.61 4.16 -21.22
N GLU A 211 24.18 3.85 -22.37
CA GLU A 211 24.67 4.84 -23.33
C GLU A 211 23.58 5.84 -23.75
N ARG A 212 22.39 5.34 -24.09
CA ARG A 212 21.24 6.20 -24.42
C ARG A 212 20.78 7.05 -23.23
N LEU A 213 20.78 6.49 -22.03
CA LEU A 213 20.47 7.26 -20.81
C LEU A 213 21.45 8.41 -20.65
N VAL A 214 22.75 8.15 -20.71
CA VAL A 214 23.78 9.18 -20.58
C VAL A 214 23.63 10.26 -21.67
N ALA A 215 23.36 9.88 -22.91
CA ALA A 215 23.15 10.84 -24.01
C ALA A 215 21.92 11.73 -23.76
N VAL A 216 20.82 11.16 -23.26
CA VAL A 216 19.60 11.93 -22.92
C VAL A 216 19.85 12.86 -21.74
N VAL A 217 20.55 12.40 -20.71
CA VAL A 217 20.90 13.21 -19.53
C VAL A 217 21.78 14.39 -19.93
N ARG A 218 22.83 14.19 -20.74
CA ARG A 218 23.71 15.25 -21.26
C ARG A 218 22.92 16.32 -22.04
N ARG A 219 21.99 15.87 -22.91
CA ARG A 219 21.15 16.79 -23.69
C ARG A 219 20.22 17.59 -22.74
N ARG A 220 19.54 16.95 -21.80
CA ARG A 220 18.66 17.63 -20.84
C ARG A 220 19.42 18.60 -19.95
N LEU A 221 20.59 18.22 -19.48
CA LEU A 221 21.44 19.11 -18.68
C LEU A 221 21.87 20.34 -19.48
N ARG A 222 22.25 20.18 -20.75
CA ARG A 222 22.57 21.30 -21.64
C ARG A 222 21.37 22.24 -21.79
N GLU A 223 20.19 21.70 -22.10
CA GLU A 223 18.94 22.48 -22.21
C GLU A 223 18.60 23.20 -20.90
N GLN A 224 18.83 22.57 -19.75
CA GLN A 224 18.64 23.14 -18.41
C GLN A 224 19.58 24.31 -18.17
N LEU A 225 20.87 24.16 -18.42
CA LEU A 225 21.89 25.21 -18.28
C LEU A 225 21.62 26.40 -19.23
N GLN A 226 21.21 26.13 -20.48
CA GLN A 226 20.79 27.17 -21.41
C GLN A 226 19.60 28.00 -20.89
N ARG A 227 18.57 27.33 -20.35
CA ARG A 227 17.40 28.04 -19.76
C ARG A 227 17.80 28.89 -18.55
N GLN A 228 18.79 28.44 -17.79
CA GLN A 228 19.31 29.16 -16.62
C GLN A 228 20.26 30.31 -16.98
N GLY A 229 20.62 30.48 -18.25
CA GLY A 229 21.56 31.49 -18.70
C GLY A 229 23.00 31.23 -18.28
N ALA A 230 23.38 29.95 -18.12
CA ALA A 230 24.75 29.57 -17.76
C ALA A 230 25.76 29.98 -18.82
N PRO A 231 27.03 30.19 -18.44
CA PRO A 231 28.11 30.48 -19.40
C PRO A 231 28.28 29.36 -20.43
N THR A 232 28.68 29.72 -21.67
CA THR A 232 28.90 28.74 -22.76
C THR A 232 29.84 27.62 -22.36
N SER A 233 30.90 27.93 -21.60
CA SER A 233 31.86 26.93 -21.11
C SER A 233 31.24 25.87 -20.17
N GLU A 234 30.22 26.24 -19.38
CA GLU A 234 29.49 25.30 -18.55
C GLU A 234 28.52 24.44 -19.38
N ILE A 235 27.87 25.07 -20.38
CA ILE A 235 27.00 24.35 -21.31
C ILE A 235 27.77 23.31 -22.11
N GLU A 236 29.01 23.64 -22.55
CA GLU A 236 29.90 22.70 -23.24
C GLU A 236 30.33 21.53 -22.34
N LYS A 237 30.70 21.81 -21.09
CA LYS A 237 31.05 20.77 -20.10
C LYS A 237 29.91 19.78 -19.85
N ALA A 238 28.64 20.17 -20.03
CA ALA A 238 27.50 19.25 -19.90
C ALA A 238 27.56 18.07 -20.89
N SER A 239 28.33 18.17 -21.99
CA SER A 239 28.54 17.05 -22.91
C SER A 239 29.58 16.03 -22.42
N GLU A 240 30.36 16.37 -21.39
CA GLU A 240 31.42 15.52 -20.84
C GLU A 240 31.03 14.84 -19.51
N VAL A 241 29.92 15.28 -18.87
CA VAL A 241 29.46 14.65 -17.61
C VAL A 241 29.08 13.21 -17.86
N LEU A 242 29.27 12.38 -16.85
CA LEU A 242 28.95 10.95 -16.83
C LEU A 242 29.80 10.15 -17.85
N ASN A 243 30.03 8.89 -17.56
CA ASN A 243 30.74 7.95 -18.44
C ASN A 243 29.78 6.80 -18.81
N PRO A 244 29.53 6.54 -20.11
CA PRO A 244 28.66 5.42 -20.51
C PRO A 244 29.11 4.04 -20.03
N ALA A 245 30.41 3.86 -19.71
CA ALA A 245 30.95 2.61 -19.19
C ALA A 245 30.90 2.50 -17.66
N ALA A 246 30.64 3.59 -16.94
CA ALA A 246 30.63 3.61 -15.49
C ALA A 246 29.31 3.03 -14.89
N LEU A 247 29.43 2.39 -13.74
CA LEU A 247 28.27 1.96 -12.94
C LEU A 247 27.35 3.16 -12.66
N THR A 248 26.11 3.08 -13.08
CA THR A 248 25.14 4.17 -13.03
C THR A 248 24.03 3.90 -12.02
N ILE A 249 23.99 4.71 -10.96
CA ILE A 249 22.94 4.69 -9.95
C ILE A 249 21.85 5.68 -10.34
N GLY A 250 20.59 5.23 -10.44
CA GLY A 250 19.42 6.05 -10.66
C GLY A 250 18.63 6.29 -9.38
N PHE A 251 18.29 7.54 -9.09
CA PHE A 251 17.35 7.94 -8.05
C PHE A 251 16.34 8.93 -8.62
N ALA A 252 15.09 8.50 -8.80
CA ALA A 252 14.07 9.38 -9.37
C ALA A 252 12.70 9.18 -8.71
N ARG A 253 12.22 10.26 -8.08
CA ARG A 253 10.92 10.26 -7.39
C ARG A 253 10.49 11.67 -6.98
N ARG A 254 9.24 11.78 -6.48
CA ARG A 254 8.82 13.01 -5.79
C ARG A 254 9.71 13.23 -4.57
N PHE A 255 10.26 14.43 -4.42
CA PHE A 255 11.04 14.81 -3.27
C PHE A 255 10.11 15.11 -2.09
N ALA A 256 10.27 14.34 -1.02
CA ALA A 256 9.64 14.50 0.29
C ALA A 256 10.62 13.96 1.33
N THR A 257 10.59 14.49 2.54
CA THR A 257 11.58 14.20 3.59
C THR A 257 11.71 12.70 3.88
N TYR A 258 10.60 11.98 3.98
CA TYR A 258 10.61 10.54 4.27
C TYR A 258 11.26 9.68 3.17
N LYS A 259 11.40 10.21 1.95
CA LYS A 259 12.08 9.51 0.83
C LYS A 259 13.59 9.60 0.89
N ARG A 260 14.12 10.46 1.77
CA ARG A 260 15.52 10.59 2.15
C ARG A 260 16.51 10.60 0.99
N ALA A 261 16.21 11.42 -0.03
CA ALA A 261 17.03 11.52 -1.25
C ALA A 261 18.50 11.84 -0.98
N THR A 262 18.81 12.51 0.13
CA THR A 262 20.16 12.89 0.55
C THR A 262 20.84 11.88 1.48
N LEU A 263 20.23 10.72 1.74
CA LEU A 263 20.81 9.71 2.64
C LEU A 263 22.19 9.24 2.17
N ILE A 264 22.37 9.04 0.88
CA ILE A 264 23.65 8.66 0.27
C ILE A 264 24.70 9.80 0.29
N LEU A 265 24.30 11.02 0.65
CA LEU A 265 25.17 12.21 0.69
C LEU A 265 25.66 12.53 2.11
N ARG A 266 25.36 11.72 3.12
CA ARG A 266 25.70 12.01 4.54
C ARG A 266 27.20 11.98 4.81
N ASP A 267 27.96 11.18 4.08
CA ASP A 267 29.43 11.16 4.12
C ASP A 267 29.96 11.49 2.70
N PRO A 268 30.09 12.80 2.38
CA PRO A 268 30.51 13.22 1.05
C PRO A 268 31.94 12.77 0.69
N GLU A 269 32.83 12.68 1.68
CA GLU A 269 34.22 12.26 1.45
C GLU A 269 34.29 10.78 1.06
N ARG A 270 33.55 9.92 1.77
CA ARG A 270 33.46 8.50 1.44
C ARG A 270 32.80 8.31 0.07
N LEU A 271 31.71 9.05 -0.19
CA LEU A 271 31.04 9.02 -1.48
C LEU A 271 31.99 9.46 -2.62
N ALA A 272 32.75 10.54 -2.44
CA ALA A 272 33.69 11.01 -3.44
C ALA A 272 34.76 9.95 -3.79
N ARG A 273 35.27 9.22 -2.79
CA ARG A 273 36.21 8.10 -3.03
C ARG A 273 35.56 6.99 -3.89
N ILE A 274 34.31 6.61 -3.60
CA ILE A 274 33.59 5.59 -4.36
C ILE A 274 33.35 6.06 -5.81
N LEU A 275 32.92 7.31 -5.99
CA LEU A 275 32.57 7.83 -7.32
C LEU A 275 33.77 8.04 -8.24
N ASN A 276 34.94 8.39 -7.66
CA ASN A 276 36.12 8.77 -8.40
C ASN A 276 37.22 7.69 -8.41
N ASP A 277 36.91 6.46 -8.05
CA ASP A 277 37.80 5.33 -8.27
C ASP A 277 38.07 5.21 -9.79
N GLU A 278 39.35 5.23 -10.21
CA GLU A 278 39.72 5.25 -11.62
C GLU A 278 39.43 3.92 -12.31
N ASP A 279 39.57 2.81 -11.60
CA ASP A 279 39.37 1.47 -12.13
C ASP A 279 37.89 1.06 -12.06
N HIS A 280 37.15 1.59 -11.09
CA HIS A 280 35.75 1.22 -10.81
C HIS A 280 34.83 2.46 -10.68
N PRO A 281 34.75 3.33 -11.69
CA PRO A 281 34.02 4.59 -11.58
C PRO A 281 32.52 4.41 -11.39
N VAL A 282 31.95 5.15 -10.44
CA VAL A 282 30.52 5.17 -10.15
C VAL A 282 29.95 6.55 -10.43
N GLN A 283 28.68 6.61 -10.84
CA GLN A 283 27.98 7.87 -11.09
C GLN A 283 26.53 7.81 -10.65
N ILE A 284 25.94 8.96 -10.32
CA ILE A 284 24.58 9.06 -9.80
C ILE A 284 23.77 10.06 -10.62
N ILE A 285 22.58 9.65 -11.03
CA ILE A 285 21.60 10.51 -11.68
C ILE A 285 20.40 10.68 -10.77
N PHE A 286 20.19 11.90 -10.30
CA PHE A 286 19.00 12.30 -9.55
C PHE A 286 18.00 12.97 -10.49
N ALA A 287 16.71 12.66 -10.30
CA ALA A 287 15.63 13.36 -10.98
C ALA A 287 14.39 13.41 -10.09
N GLY A 288 13.56 14.42 -10.25
CA GLY A 288 12.32 14.50 -9.49
C GLY A 288 11.81 15.92 -9.33
N LYS A 289 10.69 16.03 -8.61
CA LYS A 289 10.03 17.30 -8.30
C LYS A 289 9.57 17.29 -6.84
N ALA A 290 9.59 18.45 -6.20
CA ALA A 290 8.91 18.70 -4.94
C ALA A 290 7.55 19.36 -5.20
N HIS A 291 6.57 19.15 -4.31
CA HIS A 291 5.33 19.90 -4.38
C HIS A 291 5.63 21.40 -4.18
N PRO A 292 4.92 22.32 -4.87
CA PRO A 292 5.17 23.77 -4.75
C PRO A 292 5.15 24.32 -3.33
N GLN A 293 4.40 23.70 -2.42
CA GLN A 293 4.32 24.08 -1.00
C GLN A 293 5.24 23.25 -0.08
N ASP A 294 5.94 22.22 -0.60
CA ASP A 294 6.86 21.37 0.17
C ASP A 294 8.26 21.99 0.18
N ASN A 295 8.49 22.96 1.06
CA ASN A 295 9.80 23.63 1.19
C ASN A 295 10.90 22.65 1.65
N PRO A 296 10.68 21.76 2.62
CA PRO A 296 11.68 20.74 2.96
C PRO A 296 12.08 19.85 1.76
N GLY A 297 11.11 19.47 0.92
CA GLY A 297 11.41 18.73 -0.32
C GLY A 297 12.24 19.54 -1.32
N LYS A 298 12.01 20.84 -1.43
CA LYS A 298 12.84 21.75 -2.26
C LYS A 298 14.26 21.89 -1.71
N GLU A 299 14.42 21.94 -0.38
CA GLU A 299 15.73 22.01 0.28
C GLU A 299 16.57 20.76 -0.04
N LEU A 300 15.96 19.56 -0.07
CA LEU A 300 16.65 18.34 -0.48
C LEU A 300 17.17 18.43 -1.92
N ILE A 301 16.37 18.99 -2.84
CA ILE A 301 16.82 19.25 -4.22
C ILE A 301 18.00 20.22 -4.23
N GLN A 302 17.91 21.32 -3.49
CA GLN A 302 18.97 22.32 -3.40
C GLN A 302 20.28 21.73 -2.87
N GLN A 303 20.22 20.86 -1.86
CA GLN A 303 21.40 20.15 -1.31
C GLN A 303 22.09 19.30 -2.39
N ILE A 304 21.32 18.54 -3.16
CA ILE A 304 21.85 17.70 -4.25
C ILE A 304 22.50 18.57 -5.33
N VAL A 305 21.82 19.64 -5.76
CA VAL A 305 22.35 20.56 -6.79
C VAL A 305 23.64 21.24 -6.31
N ARG A 306 23.71 21.71 -5.06
CA ARG A 306 24.93 22.29 -4.49
C ARG A 306 26.09 21.27 -4.45
N LEU A 307 25.79 20.04 -4.05
CA LEU A 307 26.81 18.98 -4.02
C LEU A 307 27.31 18.66 -5.43
N SER A 308 26.42 18.56 -6.42
CA SER A 308 26.81 18.27 -7.81
C SER A 308 27.70 19.34 -8.46
N GLN A 309 27.75 20.55 -7.88
CA GLN A 309 28.62 21.65 -8.35
C GLN A 309 30.03 21.61 -7.75
N ARG A 310 30.27 20.79 -6.71
CA ARG A 310 31.60 20.64 -6.12
C ARG A 310 32.52 19.89 -7.08
N GLU A 311 33.79 20.23 -7.12
CA GLU A 311 34.79 19.70 -8.08
C GLU A 311 34.82 18.18 -8.13
N GLU A 312 34.74 17.52 -6.96
CA GLU A 312 34.80 16.08 -6.84
C GLU A 312 33.52 15.36 -7.31
N PHE A 313 32.40 16.10 -7.51
CA PHE A 313 31.11 15.52 -7.91
C PHE A 313 30.61 15.95 -9.29
N GLN A 314 31.06 17.10 -9.81
CA GLN A 314 30.50 17.73 -11.02
C GLN A 314 30.51 16.88 -12.30
N ARG A 315 31.34 15.84 -12.37
CA ARG A 315 31.36 14.89 -13.49
C ARG A 315 30.61 13.61 -13.23
N ARG A 316 30.27 13.33 -11.95
CA ARG A 316 29.72 12.05 -11.48
C ARG A 316 28.30 12.12 -10.94
N VAL A 317 27.86 13.29 -10.49
CA VAL A 317 26.53 13.50 -9.93
C VAL A 317 25.78 14.53 -10.75
N VAL A 318 24.60 14.16 -11.25
CA VAL A 318 23.77 15.03 -12.08
C VAL A 318 22.34 15.06 -11.53
N PHE A 319 21.76 16.27 -11.44
CA PHE A 319 20.35 16.46 -11.15
C PHE A 319 19.62 16.92 -12.41
N ILE A 320 18.60 16.17 -12.83
CA ILE A 320 17.75 16.48 -13.99
C ILE A 320 16.45 17.10 -13.54
N GLU A 321 16.22 18.34 -13.98
CA GLU A 321 14.98 19.08 -13.81
C GLU A 321 13.86 18.53 -14.71
N ASP A 322 12.64 19.02 -14.47
CA ASP A 322 11.46 18.69 -15.27
C ASP A 322 11.20 17.19 -15.43
N TYR A 323 11.40 16.45 -14.33
CA TYR A 323 11.13 15.02 -14.30
C TYR A 323 9.71 14.71 -14.81
N ASP A 324 9.63 13.87 -15.83
CA ASP A 324 8.42 13.41 -16.50
C ASP A 324 8.47 11.90 -16.79
N MET A 325 7.41 11.36 -17.41
CA MET A 325 7.35 9.94 -17.79
C MET A 325 8.43 9.55 -18.82
N CYS A 326 8.87 10.47 -19.67
CA CYS A 326 9.90 10.21 -20.66
C CYS A 326 11.25 9.98 -19.96
N ILE A 327 11.66 10.89 -19.09
CA ILE A 327 12.88 10.75 -18.28
C ILE A 327 12.80 9.53 -17.36
N ALA A 328 11.63 9.27 -16.76
CA ALA A 328 11.41 8.08 -15.93
C ALA A 328 11.72 6.79 -16.71
N ARG A 329 11.26 6.67 -17.96
CA ARG A 329 11.53 5.51 -18.81
C ARG A 329 13.02 5.33 -19.09
N TYR A 330 13.72 6.39 -19.47
CA TYR A 330 15.17 6.30 -19.73
C TYR A 330 15.93 5.86 -18.48
N LEU A 331 15.60 6.41 -17.31
CA LEU A 331 16.25 6.06 -16.05
C LEU A 331 16.05 4.59 -15.67
N VAL A 332 14.80 4.09 -15.63
CA VAL A 332 14.53 2.69 -15.26
C VAL A 332 14.99 1.68 -16.30
N GLN A 333 15.30 2.12 -17.53
CA GLN A 333 15.79 1.26 -18.62
C GLN A 333 17.32 1.24 -18.74
N GLY A 334 18.01 2.26 -18.23
CA GLY A 334 19.44 2.44 -18.47
C GLY A 334 20.29 2.62 -17.22
N ALA A 335 19.72 2.75 -16.03
CA ALA A 335 20.49 2.64 -14.79
C ALA A 335 20.92 1.19 -14.55
N ASP A 336 22.04 0.99 -13.84
CA ASP A 336 22.49 -0.32 -13.38
C ASP A 336 21.89 -0.64 -12.00
N VAL A 337 21.83 0.38 -11.16
CA VAL A 337 21.29 0.33 -9.80
C VAL A 337 20.13 1.31 -9.65
N TRP A 338 19.06 0.86 -9.06
CA TRP A 338 17.93 1.70 -8.63
C TRP A 338 17.96 1.88 -7.12
N LEU A 339 18.31 3.09 -6.69
CA LEU A 339 18.41 3.42 -5.27
C LEU A 339 17.03 3.86 -4.72
N ASN A 340 16.58 3.24 -3.64
CA ASN A 340 15.31 3.51 -3.02
C ASN A 340 15.44 3.54 -1.48
N THR A 341 15.38 4.73 -0.90
CA THR A 341 15.73 4.99 0.50
C THR A 341 14.58 5.53 1.36
N PRO A 342 13.32 5.06 1.22
CA PRO A 342 12.26 5.58 2.07
C PRO A 342 12.53 5.25 3.55
N LEU A 343 12.02 6.09 4.44
CA LEU A 343 11.93 5.75 5.84
C LEU A 343 10.91 4.61 5.99
N ARG A 344 11.31 3.51 6.63
CA ARG A 344 10.45 2.33 6.80
C ARG A 344 9.08 2.69 7.38
N LEU A 345 8.05 2.00 6.92
CA LEU A 345 6.62 2.21 7.20
C LEU A 345 6.02 3.49 6.56
N ARG A 346 6.79 4.20 5.71
CA ARG A 346 6.34 5.42 5.04
C ARG A 346 6.15 5.28 3.52
N GLU A 347 6.55 4.16 2.93
CA GLU A 347 6.36 3.87 1.50
C GLU A 347 5.26 2.82 1.31
N ALA A 348 4.19 3.18 0.64
CA ALA A 348 3.06 2.28 0.43
C ALA A 348 3.40 1.09 -0.48
N SER A 349 4.15 1.31 -1.56
CA SER A 349 4.42 0.27 -2.56
C SER A 349 5.81 0.31 -3.18
N ALA A 350 6.38 1.48 -3.53
CA ALA A 350 7.66 1.62 -4.24
C ALA A 350 7.69 1.05 -5.68
N THR A 351 6.69 1.37 -6.49
CA THR A 351 6.52 0.83 -7.86
C THR A 351 7.67 1.13 -8.82
N SER A 352 8.52 2.15 -8.56
CA SER A 352 9.64 2.50 -9.44
C SER A 352 10.69 1.39 -9.54
N GLY A 353 10.96 0.69 -8.45
CA GLY A 353 11.86 -0.46 -8.44
C GLY A 353 11.35 -1.63 -9.29
N MET A 354 10.03 -1.86 -9.33
CA MET A 354 9.41 -2.87 -10.19
C MET A 354 9.67 -2.56 -11.67
N LYS A 355 9.58 -1.28 -12.06
CA LYS A 355 9.84 -0.80 -13.43
C LYS A 355 11.31 -1.00 -13.83
N ALA A 356 12.21 -0.71 -12.90
CA ALA A 356 13.64 -0.89 -13.07
C ALA A 356 14.00 -2.38 -13.22
N ALA A 357 13.52 -3.23 -12.33
CA ALA A 357 13.77 -4.67 -12.35
C ALA A 357 13.26 -5.37 -13.62
N ALA A 358 12.16 -4.88 -14.22
CA ALA A 358 11.69 -5.36 -15.53
C ALA A 358 12.66 -5.10 -16.69
N ASN A 359 13.72 -4.33 -16.47
CA ASN A 359 14.82 -4.10 -17.42
C ASN A 359 16.14 -4.72 -16.92
N GLY A 360 16.12 -5.52 -15.87
CA GLY A 360 17.32 -6.12 -15.28
C GLY A 360 18.09 -5.18 -14.35
N VAL A 361 17.55 -4.04 -13.97
CA VAL A 361 18.20 -3.09 -13.05
C VAL A 361 18.11 -3.60 -11.61
N ILE A 362 19.23 -3.55 -10.89
CA ILE A 362 19.34 -4.06 -9.54
C ILE A 362 18.81 -3.01 -8.55
N ASN A 363 17.97 -3.43 -7.60
CA ASN A 363 17.46 -2.54 -6.57
C ASN A 363 18.33 -2.58 -5.30
N VAL A 364 18.74 -1.39 -4.85
CA VAL A 364 19.30 -1.16 -3.51
C VAL A 364 18.25 -0.38 -2.73
N SER A 365 17.57 -1.02 -1.81
CA SER A 365 16.35 -0.47 -1.20
C SER A 365 16.26 -0.79 0.29
N THR A 366 15.67 0.15 1.06
CA THR A 366 15.12 -0.20 2.37
C THR A 366 13.97 -1.19 2.18
N LEU A 367 13.76 -2.07 3.17
CA LEU A 367 12.68 -3.04 3.17
C LEU A 367 11.37 -2.35 3.57
N ASP A 368 10.70 -1.73 2.59
CA ASP A 368 9.43 -1.03 2.76
C ASP A 368 8.52 -1.23 1.55
N GLY A 369 7.22 -1.07 1.74
CA GLY A 369 6.24 -1.31 0.70
C GLY A 369 6.33 -2.73 0.12
N CYS A 370 6.35 -2.87 -1.19
CA CYS A 370 6.43 -4.18 -1.86
C CYS A 370 7.81 -4.86 -1.72
N TRP A 371 8.87 -4.13 -1.38
CA TRP A 371 10.20 -4.72 -1.19
C TRP A 371 10.30 -5.57 0.06
N ASP A 372 9.45 -5.35 1.06
CA ASP A 372 9.28 -6.24 2.21
C ASP A 372 8.76 -7.64 1.79
N GLU A 373 8.02 -7.72 0.69
CA GLU A 373 7.50 -8.98 0.13
C GLU A 373 8.43 -9.60 -0.92
N ALA A 374 9.15 -8.77 -1.68
CA ALA A 374 9.99 -9.21 -2.80
C ALA A 374 11.38 -9.64 -2.38
N TYR A 375 11.84 -9.18 -1.22
CA TYR A 375 13.23 -9.38 -0.79
C TYR A 375 13.61 -10.84 -0.68
N GLN A 376 14.69 -11.20 -1.39
CA GLN A 376 15.37 -12.48 -1.29
C GLN A 376 16.86 -12.19 -1.10
N PRO A 377 17.50 -12.64 0.01
CA PRO A 377 18.87 -12.30 0.36
C PRO A 377 19.93 -12.57 -0.72
N ALA A 378 19.68 -13.53 -1.60
CA ALA A 378 20.61 -13.91 -2.66
C ALA A 378 20.56 -13.00 -3.90
N VAL A 379 19.57 -12.10 -4.01
CA VAL A 379 19.26 -11.37 -5.28
C VAL A 379 19.25 -9.86 -5.11
N TRP A 380 19.01 -9.34 -3.90
CA TRP A 380 18.77 -7.93 -3.66
C TRP A 380 19.63 -7.37 -2.53
N CYS A 381 20.07 -6.12 -2.69
CA CYS A 381 20.75 -5.39 -1.62
C CYS A 381 19.74 -4.67 -0.75
N ALA A 382 19.55 -5.14 0.48
CA ALA A 382 18.70 -4.50 1.46
C ALA A 382 19.49 -3.47 2.30
N ILE A 383 18.98 -2.26 2.38
CA ILE A 383 19.46 -1.24 3.30
C ILE A 383 18.80 -1.51 4.65
N GLY A 384 19.59 -2.02 5.63
CA GLY A 384 19.06 -2.50 6.91
C GLY A 384 18.38 -3.88 6.79
N ARG A 385 17.77 -4.33 7.88
CA ARG A 385 17.09 -5.63 7.99
C ARG A 385 15.59 -5.50 8.29
N GLY A 386 15.03 -4.31 8.13
CA GLY A 386 13.65 -4.00 8.47
C GLY A 386 13.46 -3.52 9.90
N GLU A 387 14.51 -3.02 10.53
CA GLU A 387 14.44 -2.40 11.84
C GLU A 387 13.72 -1.04 11.77
N VAL A 388 13.11 -0.67 12.89
CA VAL A 388 12.53 0.65 13.14
C VAL A 388 13.18 1.22 14.38
N TYR A 389 13.72 2.43 14.27
CA TYR A 389 14.42 3.12 15.35
C TYR A 389 13.60 4.32 15.83
N GLU A 390 13.64 4.61 17.13
CA GLU A 390 13.01 5.81 17.70
C GLU A 390 13.75 7.08 17.30
N ASP A 391 15.11 7.02 17.28
CA ASP A 391 15.95 8.13 16.83
C ASP A 391 16.19 8.08 15.32
N LEU A 392 15.58 9.02 14.63
CA LEU A 392 15.66 9.15 13.17
C LEU A 392 17.08 9.48 12.69
N ASN A 393 17.87 10.26 13.46
CA ASN A 393 19.25 10.58 13.09
C ASN A 393 20.13 9.34 13.17
N TYR A 394 19.99 8.57 14.25
CA TYR A 394 20.68 7.30 14.41
C TYR A 394 20.32 6.31 13.29
N GLN A 395 19.04 6.18 12.97
CA GLN A 395 18.60 5.36 11.84
C GLN A 395 19.23 5.80 10.52
N ASN A 396 19.24 7.11 10.25
CA ASN A 396 19.84 7.65 9.04
C ASN A 396 21.36 7.38 8.97
N ASP A 397 22.07 7.44 10.09
CA ASP A 397 23.50 7.14 10.14
C ASP A 397 23.78 5.66 9.86
N ILE A 398 23.05 4.75 10.49
CA ILE A 398 23.17 3.30 10.27
C ILE A 398 22.88 2.95 8.81
N GLU A 399 21.75 3.42 8.28
CA GLU A 399 21.33 3.07 6.93
C GLU A 399 22.19 3.73 5.84
N SER A 400 22.72 4.95 6.10
CA SER A 400 23.70 5.58 5.21
C SER A 400 25.01 4.76 5.14
N ARG A 401 25.52 4.29 6.28
CA ARG A 401 26.70 3.41 6.33
C ARG A 401 26.43 2.10 5.58
N ALA A 402 25.24 1.52 5.76
CA ALA A 402 24.84 0.31 5.03
C ALA A 402 24.85 0.51 3.52
N ILE A 403 24.39 1.67 3.01
CA ILE A 403 24.45 2.00 1.58
C ILE A 403 25.90 1.96 1.08
N TYR A 404 26.83 2.62 1.78
CA TYR A 404 28.24 2.63 1.35
C TYR A 404 28.86 1.23 1.42
N GLU A 405 28.58 0.45 2.45
CA GLU A 405 29.07 -0.92 2.56
C GLU A 405 28.56 -1.82 1.42
N ILE A 406 27.28 -1.69 1.07
CA ILE A 406 26.68 -2.40 -0.06
C ILE A 406 27.38 -2.00 -1.37
N LEU A 407 27.61 -0.70 -1.57
CA LEU A 407 28.30 -0.23 -2.77
C LEU A 407 29.74 -0.75 -2.84
N GLU A 408 30.52 -0.62 -1.78
CA GLU A 408 31.94 -0.99 -1.74
C GLU A 408 32.19 -2.50 -1.78
N LYS A 409 31.35 -3.29 -1.09
CA LYS A 409 31.59 -4.74 -0.90
C LYS A 409 30.83 -5.64 -1.86
N GLU A 410 29.68 -5.19 -2.38
CA GLU A 410 28.77 -6.02 -3.16
C GLU A 410 28.56 -5.48 -4.59
N VAL A 411 28.07 -4.26 -4.72
CA VAL A 411 27.61 -3.68 -5.98
C VAL A 411 28.77 -3.40 -6.93
N VAL A 412 29.75 -2.59 -6.50
CA VAL A 412 30.89 -2.21 -7.35
C VAL A 412 31.74 -3.42 -7.72
N PRO A 413 32.13 -4.30 -6.79
CA PRO A 413 32.90 -5.49 -7.16
C PRO A 413 32.14 -6.40 -8.13
N SER A 414 30.84 -6.64 -7.93
CA SER A 414 30.06 -7.51 -8.81
C SER A 414 29.89 -6.95 -10.22
N PHE A 415 29.80 -5.63 -10.35
CA PHE A 415 29.66 -4.96 -11.64
C PHE A 415 30.98 -4.96 -12.45
N TYR A 416 32.13 -4.81 -11.80
CA TYR A 416 33.44 -4.71 -12.45
C TYR A 416 34.20 -6.04 -12.53
N ASP A 417 33.78 -7.10 -11.80
CA ASP A 417 34.35 -8.45 -11.91
C ASP A 417 34.04 -9.04 -13.31
N ARG A 418 35.06 -9.07 -14.17
CA ARG A 418 34.94 -9.54 -15.56
C ARG A 418 35.61 -10.90 -15.72
N ASN A 419 34.95 -11.78 -16.45
CA ASN A 419 35.56 -13.03 -16.86
C ASN A 419 36.52 -12.86 -18.05
N SER A 420 37.07 -13.96 -18.54
CA SER A 420 37.99 -13.96 -19.73
C SER A 420 37.36 -13.39 -20.99
N ASN A 421 36.02 -13.36 -21.09
CA ASN A 421 35.29 -12.78 -22.23
C ASN A 421 34.90 -11.32 -22.00
N GLY A 422 35.30 -10.71 -20.89
CA GLY A 422 34.99 -9.33 -20.53
C GLY A 422 33.56 -9.11 -20.04
N LEU A 423 32.81 -10.17 -19.66
CA LEU A 423 31.43 -10.10 -19.20
C LEU A 423 31.34 -10.16 -17.65
N PRO A 424 30.47 -9.36 -17.02
CA PRO A 424 30.25 -9.38 -15.57
C PRO A 424 29.26 -10.49 -15.20
N TYR A 425 29.68 -11.72 -15.12
CA TYR A 425 28.80 -12.88 -14.92
C TYR A 425 27.90 -12.77 -13.70
N LYS A 426 28.47 -12.36 -12.56
CA LYS A 426 27.70 -12.19 -11.32
C LYS A 426 26.59 -11.15 -11.50
N TRP A 427 26.93 -10.03 -12.16
CA TRP A 427 25.97 -8.97 -12.43
C TRP A 427 24.86 -9.41 -13.38
N ILE A 428 25.20 -10.13 -14.44
CA ILE A 428 24.24 -10.66 -15.41
C ILE A 428 23.29 -11.67 -14.74
N ALA A 429 23.80 -12.51 -13.86
CA ALA A 429 22.96 -13.42 -13.07
C ALA A 429 21.94 -12.63 -12.20
N LEU A 430 22.40 -11.59 -11.50
CA LEU A 430 21.50 -10.70 -10.74
C LEU A 430 20.46 -10.01 -11.63
N MET A 431 20.83 -9.59 -12.85
CA MET A 431 19.89 -9.00 -13.80
C MET A 431 18.80 -10.01 -14.21
N LYS A 432 19.17 -11.26 -14.49
CA LYS A 432 18.20 -12.34 -14.82
C LYS A 432 17.29 -12.63 -13.66
N ASP A 433 17.84 -12.73 -12.46
CA ASP A 433 17.06 -12.94 -11.23
C ASP A 433 16.09 -11.80 -10.95
N ALA A 434 16.52 -10.54 -11.16
CA ALA A 434 15.67 -9.37 -11.06
C ALA A 434 14.42 -9.50 -11.94
N ILE A 435 14.61 -9.87 -13.20
CA ILE A 435 13.53 -10.06 -14.15
C ILE A 435 12.63 -11.24 -13.74
N ARG A 436 13.26 -12.39 -13.44
CA ARG A 436 12.58 -13.66 -13.13
C ARG A 436 11.70 -13.58 -11.88
N ILE A 437 12.12 -12.83 -10.86
CA ILE A 437 11.41 -12.71 -9.58
C ILE A 437 10.33 -11.64 -9.66
N VAL A 438 10.64 -10.46 -10.23
CA VAL A 438 9.75 -9.31 -10.18
C VAL A 438 8.63 -9.38 -11.22
N CYS A 439 8.95 -9.76 -12.45
CA CYS A 439 7.96 -9.69 -13.54
C CYS A 439 6.72 -10.56 -13.34
N PRO A 440 6.80 -11.83 -12.87
CA PRO A 440 5.62 -12.65 -12.66
C PRO A 440 4.76 -12.22 -11.47
N VAL A 441 5.34 -11.52 -10.50
CA VAL A 441 4.66 -11.11 -9.26
C VAL A 441 4.11 -9.70 -9.36
N PHE A 442 4.91 -8.74 -9.83
CA PHE A 442 4.57 -7.33 -9.78
C PHE A 442 4.06 -6.79 -11.14
N ASN A 443 3.22 -7.57 -11.81
CA ASN A 443 2.58 -7.18 -13.07
C ASN A 443 1.08 -6.92 -12.88
N THR A 444 0.55 -6.04 -13.74
CA THR A 444 -0.87 -5.64 -13.70
C THR A 444 -1.85 -6.78 -13.99
N ASN A 445 -1.47 -7.84 -14.69
CA ASN A 445 -2.35 -8.99 -14.93
C ASN A 445 -2.71 -9.68 -13.62
N ARG A 446 -1.69 -10.01 -12.79
CA ARG A 446 -1.87 -10.58 -11.46
C ARG A 446 -2.71 -9.62 -10.59
N MET A 447 -2.33 -8.34 -10.53
CA MET A 447 -3.01 -7.34 -9.71
C MET A 447 -4.50 -7.20 -10.06
N VAL A 448 -4.82 -7.06 -11.35
CA VAL A 448 -6.22 -6.92 -11.81
C VAL A 448 -7.01 -8.20 -11.56
N ARG A 449 -6.40 -9.39 -11.76
CA ARG A 449 -7.03 -10.67 -11.43
C ARG A 449 -7.37 -10.75 -9.94
N GLU A 450 -6.44 -10.40 -9.04
CA GLU A 450 -6.70 -10.40 -7.60
C GLU A 450 -7.82 -9.41 -7.21
N TYR A 451 -7.85 -8.22 -7.81
CA TYR A 451 -8.96 -7.29 -7.60
C TYR A 451 -10.28 -7.86 -8.11
N ALA A 452 -10.28 -8.49 -9.27
CA ALA A 452 -11.48 -9.09 -9.83
C ALA A 452 -12.03 -10.22 -8.94
N GLU A 453 -11.17 -11.17 -8.58
CA GLU A 453 -11.54 -12.37 -7.82
C GLU A 453 -11.90 -12.05 -6.36
N ARG A 454 -11.15 -11.17 -5.69
CA ARG A 454 -11.31 -10.91 -4.27
C ARG A 454 -12.31 -9.79 -3.95
N PHE A 455 -12.52 -8.86 -4.86
CA PHE A 455 -13.36 -7.68 -4.60
C PHE A 455 -14.43 -7.45 -5.66
N TYR A 456 -14.11 -7.38 -6.97
CA TYR A 456 -15.10 -6.95 -7.94
C TYR A 456 -16.23 -7.96 -8.15
N LEU A 457 -15.91 -9.23 -8.31
CA LEU A 457 -16.91 -10.29 -8.45
C LEU A 457 -17.75 -10.46 -7.17
N PRO A 458 -17.15 -10.55 -5.96
CA PRO A 458 -17.92 -10.58 -4.72
C PRO A 458 -18.80 -9.33 -4.52
N SER A 459 -18.27 -8.12 -4.78
CA SER A 459 -19.05 -6.88 -4.69
C SER A 459 -20.20 -6.82 -5.66
N ALA A 460 -20.00 -7.28 -6.92
CA ALA A 460 -21.06 -7.34 -7.92
C ALA A 460 -22.15 -8.33 -7.52
N GLY A 461 -21.75 -9.51 -7.01
CA GLY A 461 -22.69 -10.51 -6.51
C GLY A 461 -23.51 -9.98 -5.33
N ARG A 462 -22.84 -9.36 -4.33
CA ARG A 462 -23.53 -8.78 -3.18
C ARG A 462 -24.45 -7.61 -3.56
N TYR A 463 -23.99 -6.74 -4.47
CA TYR A 463 -24.83 -5.66 -4.99
C TYR A 463 -26.09 -6.21 -5.66
N GLY A 464 -25.95 -7.21 -6.55
CA GLY A 464 -27.09 -7.88 -7.18
C GLY A 464 -28.05 -8.47 -6.14
N HIS A 465 -27.52 -9.22 -5.18
CA HIS A 465 -28.29 -9.84 -4.11
C HIS A 465 -29.09 -8.85 -3.25
N LEU A 466 -28.49 -7.71 -2.88
CA LEU A 466 -29.17 -6.68 -2.11
C LEU A 466 -30.14 -5.83 -2.91
N THR A 467 -30.01 -5.80 -4.24
CA THR A 467 -30.87 -4.99 -5.12
C THR A 467 -31.98 -5.80 -5.81
N GLU A 468 -32.01 -7.12 -5.63
CA GLU A 468 -33.12 -7.96 -6.10
C GLU A 468 -34.45 -7.60 -5.43
N ASN A 469 -35.56 -7.93 -6.08
CA ASN A 469 -36.92 -7.80 -5.55
C ASN A 469 -37.19 -6.40 -4.96
N GLU A 470 -36.97 -5.34 -5.72
CA GLU A 470 -37.20 -3.95 -5.28
C GLU A 470 -36.44 -3.57 -4.00
N LEU A 471 -35.21 -4.09 -3.84
CA LEU A 471 -34.28 -3.86 -2.72
C LEU A 471 -34.81 -4.36 -1.35
N GLU A 472 -35.66 -5.37 -1.34
CA GLU A 472 -36.21 -5.91 -0.08
C GLU A 472 -35.12 -6.28 0.93
N ARG A 473 -34.02 -6.92 0.48
CA ARG A 473 -32.90 -7.29 1.35
C ARG A 473 -32.13 -6.08 1.89
N ALA A 474 -31.89 -5.07 1.08
CA ALA A 474 -31.24 -3.84 1.52
C ALA A 474 -32.08 -3.11 2.56
N LYS A 475 -33.40 -3.05 2.36
CA LYS A 475 -34.37 -2.50 3.31
C LYS A 475 -34.36 -3.29 4.65
N ALA A 476 -34.41 -4.63 4.57
CA ALA A 476 -34.39 -5.51 5.73
C ALA A 476 -33.08 -5.37 6.52
N LEU A 477 -31.92 -5.33 5.82
CA LEU A 477 -30.62 -5.13 6.45
C LEU A 477 -30.51 -3.77 7.15
N ALA A 478 -31.03 -2.70 6.54
CA ALA A 478 -31.06 -1.37 7.13
C ALA A 478 -31.93 -1.34 8.41
N GLN A 479 -33.10 -1.97 8.37
CA GLN A 479 -33.99 -2.10 9.53
C GLN A 479 -33.34 -2.93 10.64
N TRP A 480 -32.71 -4.06 10.29
CA TRP A 480 -31.99 -4.88 11.27
C TRP A 480 -30.85 -4.11 11.93
N LYS A 481 -30.03 -3.35 11.16
CA LYS A 481 -28.97 -2.50 11.72
C LYS A 481 -29.51 -1.39 12.63
N CYS A 482 -30.70 -0.86 12.34
CA CYS A 482 -31.35 0.10 13.20
C CYS A 482 -31.77 -0.54 14.55
N LEU A 483 -32.43 -1.69 14.49
CA LEU A 483 -32.81 -2.47 15.66
C LEU A 483 -31.57 -2.86 16.50
N LEU A 484 -30.54 -3.34 15.85
CA LEU A 484 -29.28 -3.72 16.48
C LEU A 484 -28.67 -2.55 17.28
N ARG A 485 -28.56 -1.34 16.66
CA ARG A 485 -28.02 -0.15 17.33
C ARG A 485 -28.87 0.30 18.51
N GLN A 486 -30.18 0.17 18.40
CA GLN A 486 -31.12 0.53 19.48
C GLN A 486 -30.94 -0.35 20.71
N HIS A 487 -30.76 -1.67 20.52
CA HIS A 487 -30.72 -2.66 21.59
C HIS A 487 -29.31 -3.11 21.98
N TRP A 488 -28.28 -2.69 21.25
CA TRP A 488 -26.87 -3.03 21.56
C TRP A 488 -26.43 -2.64 22.97
N PRO A 489 -26.84 -1.47 23.52
CA PRO A 489 -26.51 -1.08 24.89
C PRO A 489 -27.12 -1.96 25.98
N GLU A 490 -28.12 -2.77 25.64
CA GLU A 490 -28.77 -3.70 26.58
C GLU A 490 -27.98 -5.00 26.74
N ILE A 491 -27.05 -5.29 25.81
CA ILE A 491 -26.25 -6.51 25.85
C ILE A 491 -25.26 -6.42 27.02
N ARG A 492 -25.22 -7.49 27.82
CA ARG A 492 -24.23 -7.66 28.87
C ARG A 492 -23.89 -9.12 29.08
N VAL A 493 -22.69 -9.38 29.57
CA VAL A 493 -22.28 -10.70 30.01
C VAL A 493 -22.48 -10.80 31.51
N ASP A 494 -23.37 -11.70 31.94
CA ASP A 494 -23.72 -11.87 33.35
C ASP A 494 -22.75 -12.79 34.08
N ASN A 495 -22.29 -13.86 33.44
CA ASN A 495 -21.35 -14.83 34.01
C ASN A 495 -20.48 -15.50 32.96
N VAL A 496 -19.23 -15.79 33.33
CA VAL A 496 -18.29 -16.57 32.51
C VAL A 496 -17.64 -17.62 33.42
N GLU A 497 -17.85 -18.87 33.10
CA GLU A 497 -17.29 -20.03 33.82
C GLU A 497 -16.32 -20.80 32.92
N ALA A 498 -15.14 -21.12 33.45
CA ALA A 498 -14.17 -21.98 32.78
C ALA A 498 -14.01 -23.29 33.59
N GLU A 499 -14.05 -24.41 32.90
CA GLU A 499 -14.09 -25.73 33.53
C GLU A 499 -12.76 -26.22 34.12
N THR A 500 -11.73 -25.37 34.36
CA THR A 500 -10.43 -25.92 34.78
C THR A 500 -9.54 -25.02 35.62
N SER A 501 -8.54 -25.67 36.26
CA SER A 501 -7.43 -25.12 37.00
C SER A 501 -6.54 -24.20 36.13
N ALA A 502 -5.74 -23.33 36.78
CA ALA A 502 -4.83 -22.37 36.17
C ALA A 502 -3.74 -22.96 35.25
N GLU A 503 -3.59 -24.30 35.21
CA GLU A 503 -2.60 -25.00 34.39
C GLU A 503 -3.28 -26.04 33.49
N LEU A 504 -3.09 -25.87 32.17
CA LEU A 504 -3.55 -26.79 31.13
C LEU A 504 -2.37 -27.55 30.52
N ARG A 505 -2.57 -28.82 30.19
CA ARG A 505 -1.59 -29.59 29.41
C ARG A 505 -1.73 -29.27 27.92
N VAL A 506 -0.60 -29.13 27.22
CA VAL A 506 -0.60 -28.99 25.76
C VAL A 506 -1.34 -30.19 25.14
N GLY A 507 -2.26 -29.90 24.21
CA GLY A 507 -3.13 -30.90 23.58
C GLY A 507 -4.48 -31.09 24.27
N THR A 508 -4.78 -30.39 25.37
CA THR A 508 -6.11 -30.34 25.99
C THR A 508 -6.89 -29.10 25.54
N GLU A 509 -8.16 -29.02 25.93
CA GLU A 509 -9.02 -27.88 25.63
C GLU A 509 -9.52 -27.25 26.93
N LEU A 510 -9.70 -25.93 26.94
CA LEU A 510 -10.38 -25.19 27.99
C LEU A 510 -11.81 -24.89 27.53
N THR A 511 -12.78 -25.56 28.13
CA THR A 511 -14.19 -25.25 27.89
C THR A 511 -14.63 -24.03 28.71
N VAL A 512 -15.24 -23.07 28.03
CA VAL A 512 -15.74 -21.84 28.61
C VAL A 512 -17.25 -21.76 28.36
N ARG A 513 -18.00 -21.49 29.40
CA ARG A 513 -19.45 -21.27 29.38
C ARG A 513 -19.74 -19.82 29.73
N ALA A 514 -20.50 -19.11 28.90
CA ALA A 514 -20.84 -17.72 29.11
C ALA A 514 -22.36 -17.52 29.13
N GLN A 515 -22.86 -16.78 30.10
CA GLN A 515 -24.24 -16.35 30.15
C GLN A 515 -24.34 -14.90 29.68
N VAL A 516 -25.08 -14.69 28.59
CA VAL A 516 -25.22 -13.40 27.92
C VAL A 516 -26.68 -12.96 27.92
N VAL A 517 -26.94 -11.72 28.32
CA VAL A 517 -28.24 -11.07 28.17
C VAL A 517 -28.25 -10.32 26.86
N LEU A 518 -29.18 -10.60 25.97
CA LEU A 518 -29.31 -10.01 24.65
C LEU A 518 -30.41 -8.95 24.54
N GLY A 519 -31.23 -8.77 25.62
CA GLY A 519 -32.37 -7.86 25.59
C GLY A 519 -33.42 -8.30 24.57
N ALA A 520 -33.71 -7.44 23.61
CA ALA A 520 -34.65 -7.71 22.52
C ALA A 520 -34.01 -8.41 21.30
N LEU A 521 -32.68 -8.65 21.30
CA LEU A 521 -31.99 -9.33 20.23
C LEU A 521 -32.03 -10.84 20.40
N GLU A 522 -31.93 -11.57 19.29
CA GLU A 522 -31.89 -13.02 19.27
C GLU A 522 -30.44 -13.57 19.14
N PRO A 523 -30.17 -14.81 19.58
CA PRO A 523 -28.84 -15.42 19.42
C PRO A 523 -28.27 -15.42 17.99
N LYS A 524 -29.13 -15.44 16.96
CA LYS A 524 -28.73 -15.36 15.55
C LYS A 524 -28.22 -13.99 15.11
N ASP A 525 -28.57 -12.92 15.86
CA ASP A 525 -28.18 -11.54 15.56
C ASP A 525 -26.75 -11.21 16.02
N VAL A 526 -26.16 -12.11 16.85
CA VAL A 526 -24.84 -11.90 17.44
C VAL A 526 -23.94 -13.12 17.31
N SER A 527 -22.65 -12.88 17.18
CA SER A 527 -21.57 -13.87 17.31
C SER A 527 -20.87 -13.66 18.64
N VAL A 528 -21.03 -14.59 19.56
CA VAL A 528 -20.30 -14.61 20.84
C VAL A 528 -19.00 -15.38 20.60
N GLN A 529 -17.85 -14.78 20.95
CA GLN A 529 -16.53 -15.33 20.62
C GLN A 529 -15.60 -15.29 21.83
N LEU A 530 -14.77 -16.32 21.93
CA LEU A 530 -13.58 -16.34 22.78
C LEU A 530 -12.40 -15.81 21.96
N TYR A 531 -11.86 -14.67 22.37
CA TYR A 531 -10.63 -14.11 21.81
C TYR A 531 -9.49 -14.48 22.75
N TYR A 532 -8.51 -15.24 22.27
CA TYR A 532 -7.45 -15.79 23.11
C TYR A 532 -6.09 -15.68 22.42
N GLY A 533 -5.03 -15.66 23.22
CA GLY A 533 -3.68 -15.59 22.67
C GLY A 533 -2.59 -15.50 23.75
N PRO A 534 -1.30 -15.49 23.35
CA PRO A 534 -0.20 -15.30 24.27
C PRO A 534 -0.24 -13.92 24.90
N LEU A 535 0.04 -13.87 26.20
CA LEU A 535 0.13 -12.62 26.95
C LEU A 535 1.53 -12.00 26.83
N ASP A 536 1.55 -10.71 26.63
CA ASP A 536 2.77 -9.91 26.69
C ASP A 536 3.20 -9.63 28.16
N ILE A 537 4.27 -8.82 28.33
CA ILE A 537 4.80 -8.44 29.65
C ILE A 537 3.83 -7.58 30.47
N ARG A 538 2.81 -6.98 29.85
CA ARG A 538 1.76 -6.16 30.49
C ARG A 538 0.54 -7.00 30.84
N GLY A 539 0.49 -8.26 30.41
CA GLY A 539 -0.68 -9.15 30.58
C GLY A 539 -1.77 -8.91 29.55
N GLU A 540 -1.45 -8.27 28.43
CA GLU A 540 -2.37 -8.06 27.30
C GLU A 540 -2.15 -9.14 26.23
N ILE A 541 -3.21 -9.50 25.50
CA ILE A 541 -3.13 -10.45 24.38
C ILE A 541 -2.41 -9.76 23.23
N SER A 542 -1.18 -10.19 22.95
CA SER A 542 -0.32 -9.57 21.94
C SER A 542 -0.70 -9.92 20.51
N LYS A 543 -1.22 -11.12 20.30
CA LYS A 543 -1.75 -11.64 19.03
C LYS A 543 -2.83 -12.65 19.33
N GLY A 544 -4.07 -12.26 19.09
CA GLY A 544 -5.22 -13.07 19.42
C GLY A 544 -5.79 -13.85 18.23
N GLU A 545 -6.45 -14.94 18.56
CA GLU A 545 -7.30 -15.73 17.68
C GLU A 545 -8.71 -15.75 18.25
N ALA A 546 -9.73 -15.81 17.40
CA ALA A 546 -11.12 -15.83 17.81
C ALA A 546 -11.76 -17.18 17.50
N ILE A 547 -12.49 -17.72 18.47
CA ILE A 547 -13.31 -18.92 18.32
C ILE A 547 -14.77 -18.57 18.64
N SER A 548 -15.67 -18.86 17.70
CA SER A 548 -17.11 -18.67 17.93
C SER A 548 -17.63 -19.69 18.94
N MET A 549 -18.43 -19.19 19.89
CA MET A 549 -19.14 -20.02 20.85
C MET A 549 -20.49 -20.46 20.26
N THR A 550 -20.94 -21.63 20.65
CA THR A 550 -22.21 -22.19 20.22
C THR A 550 -23.29 -21.84 21.24
N TRP A 551 -24.43 -21.34 20.80
CA TRP A 551 -25.63 -21.18 21.62
C TRP A 551 -26.18 -22.54 22.01
N VAL A 552 -26.50 -22.74 23.28
CA VAL A 552 -26.94 -24.02 23.84
C VAL A 552 -28.38 -23.94 24.34
N GLU A 553 -28.71 -22.94 25.14
CA GLU A 553 -30.03 -22.82 25.80
C GLU A 553 -30.38 -21.38 26.16
N SER A 554 -31.67 -21.14 26.38
CA SER A 554 -32.20 -19.89 26.94
C SER A 554 -32.80 -20.16 28.31
N ASN A 555 -32.41 -19.37 29.30
CA ASN A 555 -32.89 -19.52 30.68
C ASN A 555 -34.13 -18.63 31.03
N GLY A 556 -34.78 -18.04 29.99
CA GLY A 556 -35.85 -17.04 30.17
C GLY A 556 -35.27 -15.63 30.39
N GLU A 557 -36.14 -14.60 30.36
CA GLU A 557 -35.77 -13.19 30.60
C GLU A 557 -34.65 -12.63 29.66
N GLY A 558 -34.51 -13.17 28.44
CA GLY A 558 -33.50 -12.72 27.48
C GLY A 558 -32.08 -13.18 27.83
N LYS A 559 -31.92 -14.19 28.69
CA LYS A 559 -30.64 -14.79 29.06
C LYS A 559 -30.33 -16.02 28.21
N HIS A 560 -29.17 -16.03 27.58
CA HIS A 560 -28.72 -17.07 26.67
C HIS A 560 -27.38 -17.63 27.12
N VAL A 561 -27.22 -18.94 26.99
CA VAL A 561 -25.96 -19.64 27.34
C VAL A 561 -25.22 -20.02 26.08
N PHE A 562 -23.93 -19.64 26.02
CA PHE A 562 -23.01 -19.99 24.95
C PHE A 562 -21.85 -20.81 25.49
N VAL A 563 -21.39 -21.80 24.72
CA VAL A 563 -20.25 -22.67 25.07
C VAL A 563 -19.24 -22.69 23.95
N GLY A 564 -17.96 -22.58 24.30
CA GLY A 564 -16.84 -22.65 23.37
C GLY A 564 -15.61 -23.29 24.01
N SER A 565 -14.69 -23.81 23.22
CA SER A 565 -13.47 -24.46 23.70
C SER A 565 -12.22 -23.84 23.08
N ILE A 566 -11.26 -23.49 23.93
CA ILE A 566 -9.95 -22.94 23.53
C ILE A 566 -8.94 -24.10 23.52
N PRO A 567 -8.27 -24.40 22.38
CA PRO A 567 -7.25 -25.42 22.32
C PRO A 567 -5.95 -24.94 22.99
N ALA A 568 -5.36 -25.74 23.87
CA ALA A 568 -4.05 -25.52 24.44
C ALA A 568 -2.97 -26.01 23.45
N GLY A 569 -2.72 -25.25 22.38
CA GLY A 569 -1.84 -25.65 21.27
C GLY A 569 -0.34 -25.48 21.54
N ALA A 570 0.06 -24.64 22.49
CA ALA A 570 1.46 -24.34 22.81
C ALA A 570 1.65 -24.05 24.30
N SER A 571 2.88 -24.23 24.80
CA SER A 571 3.27 -23.85 26.16
C SER A 571 3.47 -22.35 26.28
N GLY A 572 3.12 -21.76 27.43
CA GLY A 572 3.27 -20.33 27.71
C GLY A 572 2.11 -19.77 28.55
N ARG A 573 2.16 -18.46 28.77
CA ARG A 573 1.06 -17.74 29.41
C ARG A 573 0.08 -17.26 28.34
N TYR A 574 -1.16 -17.71 28.42
CA TYR A 574 -2.24 -17.30 27.54
C TYR A 574 -3.34 -16.60 28.35
N GLY A 575 -3.99 -15.66 27.70
CA GLY A 575 -5.21 -15.05 28.20
C GLY A 575 -6.36 -15.26 27.24
N TYR A 576 -7.56 -15.08 27.72
CA TYR A 576 -8.75 -15.00 26.88
C TYR A 576 -9.67 -13.89 27.37
N ALA A 577 -10.45 -13.36 26.46
CA ALA A 577 -11.55 -12.43 26.71
C ALA A 577 -12.76 -12.88 25.89
N LEU A 578 -13.94 -12.56 26.37
CA LEU A 578 -15.17 -12.80 25.63
C LEU A 578 -15.54 -11.53 24.87
N ARG A 579 -15.91 -11.68 23.61
CA ARG A 579 -16.44 -10.57 22.81
C ARG A 579 -17.72 -10.95 22.09
N ILE A 580 -18.53 -9.95 21.83
CA ILE A 580 -19.79 -10.08 21.11
C ILE A 580 -19.73 -9.15 19.90
N LEU A 581 -20.01 -9.71 18.72
CA LEU A 581 -20.06 -9.02 17.44
C LEU A 581 -21.43 -9.18 16.79
N PRO A 582 -21.87 -8.25 15.94
CA PRO A 582 -23.02 -8.43 15.07
C PRO A 582 -22.87 -9.63 14.14
N GLN A 583 -23.96 -10.33 13.87
CA GLN A 583 -24.00 -11.45 12.92
C GLN A 583 -25.24 -11.36 12.04
N HIS A 584 -25.05 -11.28 10.73
CA HIS A 584 -26.10 -11.33 9.72
C HIS A 584 -25.51 -11.80 8.39
N GLU A 585 -26.25 -12.58 7.60
CA GLU A 585 -25.78 -13.16 6.35
C GLU A 585 -25.40 -12.11 5.28
N ASP A 586 -26.05 -10.95 5.30
CA ASP A 586 -25.84 -9.87 4.34
C ASP A 586 -24.76 -8.85 4.78
N LEU A 587 -24.06 -9.04 5.90
CA LEU A 587 -22.92 -8.21 6.25
C LEU A 587 -21.69 -8.53 5.38
N SER A 588 -20.90 -7.53 5.00
CA SER A 588 -19.61 -7.74 4.33
C SER A 588 -18.55 -8.27 5.29
N ASN A 589 -18.62 -7.83 6.54
CA ASN A 589 -17.80 -8.28 7.66
C ASN A 589 -18.51 -7.91 8.98
N PRO A 590 -18.18 -8.57 10.10
CA PRO A 590 -18.86 -8.34 11.39
C PRO A 590 -18.63 -6.93 11.97
N TYR A 591 -17.60 -6.21 11.50
CA TYR A 591 -17.27 -4.87 11.97
C TYR A 591 -18.00 -3.75 11.22
N GLU A 592 -18.74 -4.07 10.16
CA GLU A 592 -19.48 -3.11 9.32
C GLU A 592 -20.49 -2.26 10.12
N PRO A 593 -21.25 -2.79 11.11
CA PRO A 593 -22.14 -1.98 11.95
C PRO A 593 -21.40 -1.02 12.90
N GLY A 594 -20.09 -1.21 13.14
CA GLY A 594 -19.31 -0.43 14.09
C GLY A 594 -19.60 -0.75 15.55
N LEU A 595 -20.04 -1.96 15.85
CA LEU A 595 -20.43 -2.43 17.16
C LEU A 595 -19.57 -3.61 17.59
N ILE A 596 -19.04 -3.55 18.80
CA ILE A 596 -18.30 -4.62 19.47
C ILE A 596 -18.47 -4.44 20.98
N LEU A 597 -18.70 -5.52 21.68
CA LEU A 597 -18.73 -5.55 23.15
C LEU A 597 -17.65 -6.51 23.64
N TRP A 598 -16.81 -6.05 24.55
CA TRP A 598 -15.84 -6.87 25.27
C TRP A 598 -16.29 -7.10 26.70
N ALA A 599 -16.15 -8.34 27.16
CA ALA A 599 -16.27 -8.72 28.56
C ALA A 599 -14.97 -9.36 29.02
N CYS A 600 -14.43 -8.83 30.11
CA CYS A 600 -13.20 -9.31 30.76
C CYS A 600 -13.54 -10.19 31.94
#